data_404e6106c854c47eb68978e63b79bcb0
#
_entry.id   404e6106c854c47eb68978e63b79bcb0
#
_cell.length_a   1.000
_cell.length_b   1.000
_cell.length_c   1.000
_cell.angle_alpha   90.00
_cell.angle_beta   90.00
_cell.angle_gamma   90.00
#
_symmetry.space_group_name_H-M   'P 1'
#
loop_
_entity.id
_entity.type
_entity.pdbx_description
1 polymer ?
#
loop_
_entity_poly.entity_id
_entity_poly.type
_entity_poly.pdbx_seq_one_letter_code
_entity_poly.pdbx_strand_id
1 'polypeptide(L)'
;METILITGASGLLGRALVAKFSQEGFLVLAQYHKHPSPDSKSVQWLAGDLSAAQNVQVFLRLHQKKLEACQYLINNFGPIVERPTIDVTSRDLSADFELQVAPALDISRFLILQGRLRSVLNVGFEFSGKSRVYQKILGYALAKNALLLLTRSMAAAFPAVCFNLFSPPSLEGAAVLPKGAYPVAPRLVAERIFRIMKQRRSGVHYHYAAARAKKK
;
A
#
# COMPACT_ATOMS: atom_id res chain seq x y z
N MET A 1 22.22 -1.18 7.01
CA MET A 1 21.18 -1.75 6.12
C MET A 1 19.93 -0.92 6.31
N GLU A 2 19.29 -0.45 5.22
CA GLU A 2 18.03 0.32 5.31
C GLU A 2 16.87 -0.63 5.61
N THR A 3 15.92 -0.15 6.42
CA THR A 3 14.78 -0.97 6.88
C THR A 3 13.46 -0.45 6.30
N ILE A 4 12.67 -1.35 5.75
CA ILE A 4 11.37 -1.05 5.17
C ILE A 4 10.26 -1.90 5.79
N LEU A 5 9.12 -1.27 6.13
CA LEU A 5 7.88 -1.98 6.45
C LEU A 5 7.01 -2.07 5.19
N ILE A 6 6.52 -3.27 4.90
CA ILE A 6 5.55 -3.52 3.82
C ILE A 6 4.30 -4.14 4.44
N THR A 7 3.17 -3.44 4.38
CA THR A 7 1.89 -3.99 4.85
C THR A 7 1.23 -4.84 3.78
N GLY A 8 0.44 -5.85 4.19
CA GLY A 8 -0.17 -6.80 3.25
C GLY A 8 0.88 -7.60 2.45
N ALA A 9 2.02 -7.88 3.07
CA ALA A 9 3.18 -8.49 2.43
C ALA A 9 2.94 -9.91 1.89
N SER A 10 1.98 -10.65 2.45
CA SER A 10 1.59 -11.99 1.98
C SER A 10 0.66 -11.97 0.74
N GLY A 11 0.16 -10.80 0.35
CA GLY A 11 -0.68 -10.63 -0.84
C GLY A 11 0.11 -10.71 -2.15
N LEU A 12 -0.60 -10.67 -3.28
CA LEU A 12 -0.04 -10.84 -4.62
C LEU A 12 1.07 -9.81 -4.92
N LEU A 13 0.79 -8.51 -4.77
CA LEU A 13 1.80 -7.46 -4.94
C LEU A 13 2.80 -7.46 -3.79
N GLY A 14 2.32 -7.71 -2.56
CA GLY A 14 3.15 -7.72 -1.36
C GLY A 14 4.34 -8.66 -1.46
N ARG A 15 4.14 -9.91 -1.91
CA ARG A 15 5.22 -10.89 -2.11
C ARG A 15 6.26 -10.41 -3.14
N ALA A 16 5.82 -9.78 -4.22
CA ALA A 16 6.73 -9.23 -5.22
C ALA A 16 7.53 -8.03 -4.66
N LEU A 17 6.91 -7.20 -3.82
CA LEU A 17 7.60 -6.11 -3.12
C LEU A 17 8.63 -6.66 -2.13
N VAL A 18 8.26 -7.65 -1.30
CA VAL A 18 9.20 -8.31 -0.37
C VAL A 18 10.42 -8.84 -1.11
N ALA A 19 10.20 -9.60 -2.18
CA ALA A 19 11.30 -10.14 -2.99
C ALA A 19 12.18 -9.04 -3.57
N LYS A 20 11.59 -7.98 -4.16
CA LYS A 20 12.33 -6.88 -4.77
C LYS A 20 13.18 -6.14 -3.74
N PHE A 21 12.60 -5.70 -2.63
CA PHE A 21 13.34 -4.91 -1.63
C PHE A 21 14.41 -5.74 -0.89
N SER A 22 14.14 -7.02 -0.64
CA SER A 22 15.15 -7.94 -0.10
C SER A 22 16.35 -8.11 -1.04
N GLN A 23 16.12 -8.29 -2.35
CA GLN A 23 17.18 -8.37 -3.37
C GLN A 23 18.02 -7.08 -3.48
N GLU A 24 17.41 -5.93 -3.18
CA GLU A 24 18.06 -4.61 -3.20
C GLU A 24 18.78 -4.26 -1.87
N GLY A 25 18.90 -5.25 -0.96
CA GLY A 25 19.69 -5.12 0.27
C GLY A 25 18.97 -4.45 1.43
N PHE A 26 17.63 -4.35 1.41
CA PHE A 26 16.85 -3.87 2.55
C PHE A 26 16.62 -4.99 3.57
N LEU A 27 16.55 -4.62 4.85
CA LEU A 27 15.83 -5.41 5.85
C LEU A 27 14.34 -5.15 5.67
N VAL A 28 13.60 -6.17 5.25
CA VAL A 28 12.17 -6.10 5.01
C VAL A 28 11.41 -6.59 6.23
N LEU A 29 10.62 -5.72 6.85
CA LEU A 29 9.61 -6.07 7.85
C LEU A 29 8.30 -6.31 7.09
N ALA A 30 7.92 -7.58 6.96
CA ALA A 30 6.82 -8.03 6.11
C ALA A 30 5.58 -8.30 6.97
N GLN A 31 4.61 -7.35 7.02
CA GLN A 31 3.38 -7.57 7.78
C GLN A 31 2.47 -8.56 7.05
N TYR A 32 1.93 -9.51 7.79
CA TYR A 32 0.96 -10.51 7.32
C TYR A 32 -0.15 -10.75 8.35
N HIS A 33 -1.27 -11.34 7.92
CA HIS A 33 -2.34 -11.75 8.83
C HIS A 33 -2.35 -13.27 9.05
N LYS A 34 -2.46 -14.09 7.99
CA LYS A 34 -2.68 -15.55 8.13
C LYS A 34 -1.53 -16.41 7.60
N HIS A 35 -0.89 -16.03 6.52
CA HIS A 35 0.03 -16.87 5.77
C HIS A 35 1.40 -16.20 5.59
N PRO A 36 2.34 -16.40 6.52
CA PRO A 36 3.72 -15.93 6.33
C PRO A 36 4.45 -16.82 5.32
N SER A 37 5.55 -16.31 4.81
CA SER A 37 6.62 -17.16 4.28
C SER A 37 7.71 -17.31 5.36
N PRO A 38 8.67 -18.23 5.21
CA PRO A 38 9.76 -18.34 6.15
C PRO A 38 10.58 -17.05 6.28
N ASP A 39 11.08 -16.77 7.49
CA ASP A 39 12.04 -15.70 7.72
C ASP A 39 13.35 -15.98 6.97
N SER A 40 14.06 -14.93 6.61
CA SER A 40 15.40 -14.99 6.04
C SER A 40 16.30 -13.94 6.68
N LYS A 41 17.58 -13.90 6.30
CA LYS A 41 18.51 -12.87 6.81
C LYS A 41 18.05 -11.44 6.51
N SER A 42 17.31 -11.23 5.44
CA SER A 42 16.82 -9.91 4.99
C SER A 42 15.31 -9.73 5.08
N VAL A 43 14.55 -10.73 5.54
CA VAL A 43 13.07 -10.64 5.65
C VAL A 43 12.64 -11.17 7.01
N GLN A 44 11.91 -10.36 7.75
CA GLN A 44 11.25 -10.73 9.00
C GLN A 44 9.73 -10.57 8.86
N TRP A 45 8.99 -11.64 9.10
CA TRP A 45 7.54 -11.64 9.03
C TRP A 45 6.92 -11.19 10.35
N LEU A 46 6.05 -10.19 10.30
CA LEU A 46 5.37 -9.58 11.45
C LEU A 46 3.88 -9.91 11.40
N ALA A 47 3.43 -10.73 12.33
CA ALA A 47 2.01 -11.09 12.44
C ALA A 47 1.18 -9.90 12.93
N GLY A 48 0.02 -9.66 12.31
CA GLY A 48 -0.94 -8.66 12.76
C GLY A 48 -2.10 -8.52 11.80
N ASP A 49 -3.27 -8.33 12.36
CA ASP A 49 -4.46 -7.93 11.60
C ASP A 49 -4.48 -6.39 11.48
N LEU A 50 -4.77 -5.87 10.32
CA LEU A 50 -4.87 -4.44 10.06
C LEU A 50 -6.31 -4.02 9.66
N SER A 51 -7.29 -4.90 9.85
CA SER A 51 -8.66 -4.69 9.40
C SER A 51 -9.48 -3.73 10.27
N ALA A 52 -8.98 -3.35 11.44
CA ALA A 52 -9.62 -2.43 12.36
C ALA A 52 -8.58 -1.58 13.12
N ALA A 53 -8.95 -0.36 13.49
CA ALA A 53 -8.04 0.58 14.15
C ALA A 53 -7.41 0.02 15.44
N GLN A 54 -8.20 -0.68 16.28
CA GLN A 54 -7.68 -1.31 17.48
C GLN A 54 -6.63 -2.39 17.20
N ASN A 55 -6.80 -3.15 16.12
CA ASN A 55 -5.87 -4.20 15.71
C ASN A 55 -4.55 -3.58 15.21
N VAL A 56 -4.62 -2.44 14.52
CA VAL A 56 -3.43 -1.68 14.12
C VAL A 56 -2.64 -1.24 15.36
N GLN A 57 -3.29 -0.75 16.41
CA GLN A 57 -2.63 -0.36 17.65
C GLN A 57 -1.98 -1.56 18.35
N VAL A 58 -2.61 -2.74 18.32
CA VAL A 58 -2.01 -3.98 18.83
C VAL A 58 -0.75 -4.34 18.03
N PHE A 59 -0.83 -4.32 16.70
CA PHE A 59 0.32 -4.58 15.81
C PHE A 59 1.49 -3.64 16.09
N LEU A 60 1.24 -2.34 16.22
CA LEU A 60 2.27 -1.34 16.48
C LEU A 60 2.97 -1.57 17.83
N ARG A 61 2.21 -1.85 18.89
CA ARG A 61 2.77 -2.15 20.22
C ARG A 61 3.59 -3.45 20.22
N LEU A 62 3.07 -4.51 19.62
CA LEU A 62 3.72 -5.82 19.57
C LEU A 62 5.08 -5.76 18.87
N HIS A 63 5.19 -4.96 17.83
CA HIS A 63 6.38 -4.90 16.98
C HIS A 63 7.18 -3.61 17.13
N GLN A 64 6.90 -2.79 18.15
CA GLN A 64 7.48 -1.46 18.34
C GLN A 64 9.00 -1.45 18.15
N LYS A 65 9.74 -2.29 18.88
CA LYS A 65 11.22 -2.33 18.83
C LYS A 65 11.77 -2.56 17.42
N LYS A 66 11.09 -3.35 16.59
CA LYS A 66 11.50 -3.60 15.20
C LYS A 66 11.14 -2.41 14.31
N LEU A 67 9.96 -1.80 14.54
CA LEU A 67 9.44 -0.69 13.77
C LEU A 67 10.22 0.63 13.99
N GLU A 68 10.83 0.82 15.15
CA GLU A 68 11.68 1.99 15.47
C GLU A 68 12.84 2.16 14.48
N ALA A 69 13.29 1.09 13.84
CA ALA A 69 14.37 1.13 12.85
C ALA A 69 13.90 1.51 11.43
N CYS A 70 12.58 1.59 11.19
CA CYS A 70 12.02 1.79 9.85
C CYS A 70 12.33 3.17 9.27
N GLN A 71 12.85 3.17 8.05
CA GLN A 71 13.12 4.36 7.26
C GLN A 71 12.16 4.50 6.08
N TYR A 72 11.53 3.40 5.67
CA TYR A 72 10.62 3.34 4.53
C TYR A 72 9.35 2.58 4.88
N LEU A 73 8.24 3.00 4.30
CA LEU A 73 6.93 2.35 4.46
C LEU A 73 6.25 2.19 3.12
N ILE A 74 5.73 1.00 2.84
CA ILE A 74 4.77 0.77 1.77
C ILE A 74 3.46 0.31 2.38
N ASN A 75 2.43 1.17 2.34
CA ASN A 75 1.07 0.84 2.71
C ASN A 75 0.40 0.11 1.53
N ASN A 76 0.59 -1.21 1.48
CA ASN A 76 0.04 -2.08 0.44
C ASN A 76 -1.19 -2.87 0.91
N PHE A 77 -1.46 -2.94 2.21
CA PHE A 77 -2.66 -3.57 2.74
C PHE A 77 -3.92 -2.83 2.25
N GLY A 78 -4.95 -3.60 1.89
CA GLY A 78 -6.25 -3.04 1.49
C GLY A 78 -7.00 -4.01 0.56
N PRO A 79 -7.71 -5.01 1.13
CA PRO A 79 -8.53 -5.93 0.35
C PRO A 79 -9.70 -5.20 -0.33
N ILE A 80 -10.11 -5.69 -1.49
CA ILE A 80 -11.32 -5.23 -2.17
C ILE A 80 -12.52 -5.97 -1.57
N VAL A 81 -13.53 -5.22 -1.14
CA VAL A 81 -14.84 -5.75 -0.77
C VAL A 81 -15.82 -5.38 -1.89
N GLU A 82 -16.32 -6.39 -2.60
CA GLU A 82 -17.33 -6.17 -3.65
C GLU A 82 -18.72 -6.13 -3.02
N ARG A 83 -19.50 -5.10 -3.39
CA ARG A 83 -20.88 -4.91 -2.95
C ARG A 83 -21.60 -4.06 -4.00
N PRO A 84 -22.79 -4.50 -4.50
CA PRO A 84 -23.59 -3.67 -5.40
C PRO A 84 -23.83 -2.28 -4.80
N THR A 85 -23.75 -1.22 -5.61
CA THR A 85 -23.86 0.15 -5.10
C THR A 85 -25.19 0.41 -4.39
N ILE A 86 -26.28 -0.24 -4.84
CA ILE A 86 -27.61 -0.08 -4.22
C ILE A 86 -27.65 -0.66 -2.79
N ASP A 87 -26.80 -1.62 -2.47
CA ASP A 87 -26.76 -2.29 -1.17
C ASP A 87 -25.76 -1.63 -0.20
N VAL A 88 -25.01 -0.59 -0.65
CA VAL A 88 -24.01 0.07 0.17
C VAL A 88 -24.68 0.97 1.20
N THR A 89 -24.41 0.70 2.47
CA THR A 89 -24.86 1.51 3.61
C THR A 89 -23.76 2.48 4.09
N SER A 90 -24.13 3.44 4.93
CA SER A 90 -23.16 4.33 5.60
C SER A 90 -22.17 3.55 6.48
N ARG A 91 -22.62 2.46 7.11
CA ARG A 91 -21.75 1.56 7.89
C ARG A 91 -20.71 0.88 7.01
N ASP A 92 -21.08 0.47 5.82
CA ASP A 92 -20.16 -0.13 4.86
C ASP A 92 -19.10 0.87 4.39
N LEU A 93 -19.48 2.12 4.13
CA LEU A 93 -18.52 3.17 3.79
C LEU A 93 -17.53 3.42 4.94
N SER A 94 -18.02 3.49 6.18
CA SER A 94 -17.14 3.62 7.35
C SER A 94 -16.18 2.46 7.47
N ALA A 95 -16.64 1.23 7.29
CA ALA A 95 -15.79 0.03 7.31
C ALA A 95 -14.74 0.03 6.20
N ASP A 96 -15.09 0.47 4.99
CA ASP A 96 -14.13 0.59 3.89
C ASP A 96 -13.05 1.66 4.19
N PHE A 97 -13.41 2.77 4.85
CA PHE A 97 -12.44 3.76 5.31
C PHE A 97 -11.52 3.20 6.41
N GLU A 98 -12.07 2.53 7.41
CA GLU A 98 -11.29 1.84 8.45
C GLU A 98 -10.31 0.83 7.84
N LEU A 99 -10.72 0.12 6.81
CA LEU A 99 -9.91 -0.91 6.16
C LEU A 99 -8.82 -0.33 5.25
N GLN A 100 -9.07 0.77 4.54
CA GLN A 100 -8.19 1.28 3.50
C GLN A 100 -7.35 2.49 3.91
N VAL A 101 -7.85 3.33 4.82
CA VAL A 101 -7.24 4.64 5.15
C VAL A 101 -6.64 4.65 6.54
N ALA A 102 -7.35 4.13 7.55
CA ALA A 102 -6.90 4.18 8.93
C ALA A 102 -5.53 3.48 9.15
N PRO A 103 -5.26 2.27 8.62
CA PRO A 103 -3.96 1.63 8.80
C PRO A 103 -2.82 2.46 8.20
N ALA A 104 -3.03 3.06 7.03
CA ALA A 104 -2.03 3.89 6.37
C ALA A 104 -1.72 5.15 7.18
N LEU A 105 -2.74 5.78 7.77
CA LEU A 105 -2.58 6.94 8.65
C LEU A 105 -1.84 6.57 9.94
N ASP A 106 -2.34 5.57 10.66
CA ASP A 106 -1.84 5.24 12.01
C ASP A 106 -0.41 4.71 11.98
N ILE A 107 -0.08 3.83 11.03
CA ILE A 107 1.28 3.32 10.86
C ILE A 107 2.22 4.46 10.45
N SER A 108 1.82 5.32 9.51
CA SER A 108 2.64 6.47 9.10
C SER A 108 2.90 7.40 10.28
N ARG A 109 1.88 7.76 11.05
CA ARG A 109 2.03 8.61 12.25
C ARG A 109 2.96 7.99 13.28
N PHE A 110 2.78 6.70 13.58
CA PHE A 110 3.67 5.99 14.49
C PHE A 110 5.12 6.08 14.04
N LEU A 111 5.43 5.78 12.77
CA LEU A 111 6.79 5.79 12.25
C LEU A 111 7.39 7.21 12.16
N ILE A 112 6.59 8.24 11.89
CA ILE A 112 7.04 9.65 11.94
C ILE A 112 7.55 9.97 13.34
N LEU A 113 6.82 9.58 14.39
CA LEU A 113 7.19 9.84 15.78
C LEU A 113 8.49 9.12 16.21
N GLN A 114 8.91 8.06 15.50
CA GLN A 114 10.22 7.43 15.72
C GLN A 114 11.39 8.26 15.14
N GLY A 115 11.12 9.27 14.31
CA GLY A 115 12.11 10.21 13.80
C GLY A 115 13.05 9.68 12.71
N ARG A 116 12.85 8.47 12.20
CA ARG A 116 13.71 7.83 11.17
C ARG A 116 13.08 7.69 9.80
N LEU A 117 11.78 7.93 9.69
CA LEU A 117 11.03 7.75 8.45
C LEU A 117 11.50 8.74 7.37
N ARG A 118 11.78 8.26 6.18
CA ARG A 118 12.24 9.05 5.03
C ARG A 118 11.24 9.05 3.88
N SER A 119 10.56 7.93 3.66
CA SER A 119 9.64 7.82 2.54
C SER A 119 8.49 6.86 2.83
N VAL A 120 7.29 7.28 2.43
CA VAL A 120 6.04 6.51 2.47
C VAL A 120 5.48 6.42 1.06
N LEU A 121 5.11 5.21 0.65
CA LEU A 121 4.34 4.99 -0.56
C LEU A 121 3.03 4.31 -0.20
N ASN A 122 1.93 4.99 -0.52
CA ASN A 122 0.60 4.42 -0.42
C ASN A 122 0.21 3.75 -1.74
N VAL A 123 -0.25 2.51 -1.68
CA VAL A 123 -0.76 1.80 -2.85
C VAL A 123 -2.23 2.17 -3.04
N GLY A 124 -2.46 2.93 -4.08
CA GLY A 124 -3.77 3.40 -4.52
C GLY A 124 -4.50 2.36 -5.36
N PHE A 125 -5.33 2.86 -6.26
CA PHE A 125 -6.10 2.08 -7.21
C PHE A 125 -5.96 2.69 -8.60
N GLU A 126 -6.00 1.89 -9.65
CA GLU A 126 -5.74 2.32 -11.05
C GLU A 126 -6.51 3.58 -11.46
N PHE A 127 -7.70 3.77 -10.90
CA PHE A 127 -8.59 4.87 -11.23
C PHE A 127 -8.65 5.95 -10.13
N SER A 128 -7.83 5.89 -9.10
CA SER A 128 -7.76 6.94 -8.07
C SER A 128 -7.55 8.32 -8.73
N GLY A 129 -8.37 9.28 -8.36
CA GLY A 129 -8.33 10.64 -8.94
C GLY A 129 -8.96 10.79 -10.33
N LYS A 130 -9.61 9.77 -10.89
CA LYS A 130 -10.37 9.82 -12.14
C LYS A 130 -11.86 9.68 -11.86
N SER A 131 -12.69 10.44 -12.60
CA SER A 131 -14.14 10.26 -12.58
C SER A 131 -14.50 8.95 -13.27
N ARG A 132 -14.87 7.95 -12.51
CA ARG A 132 -15.44 6.69 -12.98
C ARG A 132 -16.60 6.27 -12.11
N VAL A 133 -17.55 5.59 -12.71
CA VAL A 133 -18.69 4.98 -12.02
C VAL A 133 -18.31 3.56 -11.61
N TYR A 134 -18.48 3.23 -10.34
CA TYR A 134 -18.17 1.92 -9.76
C TYR A 134 -19.44 1.27 -9.25
N GLN A 135 -19.91 0.23 -9.94
CA GLN A 135 -21.17 -0.44 -9.60
C GLN A 135 -21.04 -1.46 -8.45
N LYS A 136 -19.83 -1.94 -8.17
CA LYS A 136 -19.60 -3.01 -7.18
C LYS A 136 -18.54 -2.72 -6.13
N ILE A 137 -17.78 -1.64 -6.26
CA ILE A 137 -16.66 -1.33 -5.38
C ILE A 137 -16.67 0.14 -4.95
N LEU A 138 -17.88 0.71 -4.76
CA LEU A 138 -18.03 2.13 -4.45
C LEU A 138 -17.24 2.55 -3.19
N GLY A 139 -17.42 1.86 -2.07
CA GLY A 139 -16.76 2.18 -0.82
C GLY A 139 -15.23 2.08 -0.92
N TYR A 140 -14.72 0.98 -1.52
CA TYR A 140 -13.30 0.83 -1.82
C TYR A 140 -12.76 1.99 -2.67
N ALA A 141 -13.46 2.37 -3.75
CA ALA A 141 -13.03 3.45 -4.63
C ALA A 141 -13.02 4.81 -3.92
N LEU A 142 -14.03 5.11 -3.09
CA LEU A 142 -14.07 6.31 -2.27
C LEU A 142 -12.91 6.35 -1.27
N ALA A 143 -12.66 5.26 -0.56
CA ALA A 143 -11.56 5.16 0.41
C ALA A 143 -10.19 5.30 -0.27
N LYS A 144 -9.97 4.72 -1.46
CA LYS A 144 -8.73 4.90 -2.22
C LYS A 144 -8.53 6.32 -2.76
N ASN A 145 -9.61 7.06 -3.06
CA ASN A 145 -9.52 8.48 -3.37
C ASN A 145 -9.20 9.32 -2.12
N ALA A 146 -9.78 8.98 -0.96
CA ALA A 146 -9.43 9.61 0.30
C ALA A 146 -7.95 9.35 0.67
N LEU A 147 -7.41 8.16 0.37
CA LEU A 147 -5.99 7.85 0.57
C LEU A 147 -5.08 8.76 -0.27
N LEU A 148 -5.51 9.19 -1.48
CA LEU A 148 -4.78 10.17 -2.27
C LEU A 148 -4.76 11.54 -1.58
N LEU A 149 -5.89 11.99 -1.05
CA LEU A 149 -5.96 13.26 -0.30
C LEU A 149 -5.11 13.18 0.96
N LEU A 150 -5.20 12.09 1.73
CA LEU A 150 -4.34 11.83 2.88
C LEU A 150 -2.86 11.94 2.52
N THR A 151 -2.44 11.28 1.42
CA THR A 151 -1.05 11.30 0.96
C THR A 151 -0.54 12.72 0.73
N ARG A 152 -1.33 13.57 0.05
CA ARG A 152 -0.99 14.96 -0.22
C ARG A 152 -0.95 15.81 1.04
N SER A 153 -1.91 15.60 1.95
CA SER A 153 -1.95 16.30 3.23
C SER A 153 -0.74 15.96 4.11
N MET A 154 -0.36 14.68 4.16
CA MET A 154 0.84 14.23 4.88
C MET A 154 2.12 14.78 4.25
N ALA A 155 2.20 14.85 2.93
CA ALA A 155 3.34 15.45 2.22
C ALA A 155 3.52 16.93 2.57
N ALA A 156 2.42 17.68 2.70
CA ALA A 156 2.46 19.08 3.07
C ALA A 156 2.80 19.29 4.56
N ALA A 157 2.24 18.44 5.44
CA ALA A 157 2.44 18.54 6.89
C ALA A 157 3.84 18.09 7.35
N PHE A 158 4.47 17.16 6.63
CA PHE A 158 5.76 16.55 7.00
C PHE A 158 6.78 16.64 5.85
N PRO A 159 7.32 17.84 5.54
CA PRO A 159 8.19 18.06 4.39
C PRO A 159 9.52 17.30 4.44
N ALA A 160 9.94 16.83 5.61
CA ALA A 160 11.12 15.99 5.79
C ALA A 160 10.90 14.53 5.33
N VAL A 161 9.66 14.11 5.10
CA VAL A 161 9.28 12.75 4.68
C VAL A 161 8.64 12.80 3.30
N CYS A 162 9.11 11.99 2.38
CA CYS A 162 8.51 11.90 1.05
C CYS A 162 7.23 11.03 1.09
N PHE A 163 6.06 11.62 0.92
CA PHE A 163 4.78 10.91 0.81
C PHE A 163 4.31 10.86 -0.63
N ASN A 164 4.10 9.67 -1.17
CA ASN A 164 3.62 9.49 -2.54
C ASN A 164 2.53 8.42 -2.60
N LEU A 165 1.72 8.47 -3.64
CA LEU A 165 0.75 7.44 -3.96
C LEU A 165 1.08 6.83 -5.32
N PHE A 166 1.03 5.51 -5.41
CA PHE A 166 1.15 4.79 -6.66
C PHE A 166 -0.13 3.99 -6.94
N SER A 167 -0.74 4.23 -8.09
CA SER A 167 -1.90 3.47 -8.56
C SER A 167 -1.44 2.37 -9.50
N PRO A 168 -1.41 1.10 -9.03
CA PRO A 168 -1.02 -0.03 -9.86
C PRO A 168 -2.05 -0.31 -10.95
N PRO A 169 -1.64 -0.94 -12.06
CA PRO A 169 -2.57 -1.54 -13.01
C PRO A 169 -3.20 -2.79 -12.42
N SER A 170 -4.13 -3.40 -13.15
CA SER A 170 -4.56 -4.77 -12.85
C SER A 170 -3.37 -5.72 -12.86
N LEU A 171 -3.32 -6.63 -11.90
CA LEU A 171 -2.19 -7.55 -11.73
C LEU A 171 -2.50 -8.93 -12.31
N GLU A 172 -1.53 -9.56 -12.95
CA GLU A 172 -1.60 -10.98 -13.28
C GLU A 172 -1.80 -11.80 -12.00
N GLY A 173 -2.75 -12.74 -12.02
CA GLY A 173 -3.10 -13.56 -10.87
C GLY A 173 -4.07 -12.91 -9.88
N ALA A 174 -4.59 -11.71 -10.17
CA ALA A 174 -5.66 -11.11 -9.37
C ALA A 174 -6.97 -11.90 -9.51
N ALA A 175 -7.69 -12.10 -8.40
CA ALA A 175 -8.96 -12.84 -8.38
C ALA A 175 -10.05 -12.17 -9.22
N VAL A 176 -9.99 -10.84 -9.34
CA VAL A 176 -10.95 -10.05 -10.11
C VAL A 176 -10.20 -9.17 -11.10
N LEU A 177 -10.52 -9.32 -12.37
CA LEU A 177 -9.98 -8.49 -13.44
C LEU A 177 -11.13 -7.73 -14.14
N PRO A 178 -11.03 -6.39 -14.26
CA PRO A 178 -12.00 -5.62 -15.05
C PRO A 178 -12.02 -6.09 -16.51
N LYS A 179 -13.18 -6.04 -17.14
CA LYS A 179 -13.31 -6.36 -18.58
C LYS A 179 -12.39 -5.44 -19.40
N GLY A 180 -11.59 -6.03 -20.27
CA GLY A 180 -10.62 -5.30 -21.10
C GLY A 180 -9.36 -4.83 -20.34
N ALA A 181 -9.12 -5.34 -19.14
CA ALA A 181 -7.86 -5.08 -18.46
C ALA A 181 -6.68 -5.77 -19.15
N TYR A 182 -5.54 -5.11 -19.12
CA TYR A 182 -4.25 -5.67 -19.50
C TYR A 182 -3.44 -5.89 -18.23
N PRO A 183 -3.51 -7.08 -17.62
CA PRO A 183 -2.83 -7.33 -16.36
C PRO A 183 -1.31 -7.30 -16.55
N VAL A 184 -0.62 -6.87 -15.50
CA VAL A 184 0.84 -6.71 -15.46
C VAL A 184 1.40 -7.63 -14.39
N ALA A 185 2.52 -8.26 -14.68
CA ALA A 185 3.20 -9.12 -13.72
C ALA A 185 3.58 -8.35 -12.45
N PRO A 186 3.25 -8.84 -11.24
CA PRO A 186 3.52 -8.15 -9.98
C PRO A 186 4.98 -7.71 -9.80
N ARG A 187 5.93 -8.50 -10.33
CA ARG A 187 7.37 -8.17 -10.30
C ARG A 187 7.71 -6.87 -11.01
N LEU A 188 7.05 -6.57 -12.14
CA LEU A 188 7.27 -5.32 -12.89
C LEU A 188 6.69 -4.11 -12.15
N VAL A 189 5.58 -4.31 -11.45
CA VAL A 189 4.99 -3.30 -10.59
C VAL A 189 5.88 -3.02 -9.37
N ALA A 190 6.41 -4.05 -8.73
CA ALA A 190 7.36 -3.92 -7.63
C ALA A 190 8.65 -3.18 -8.05
N GLU A 191 9.18 -3.47 -9.23
CA GLU A 191 10.32 -2.75 -9.81
C GLU A 191 10.01 -1.25 -9.99
N ARG A 192 8.82 -0.91 -10.49
CA ARG A 192 8.39 0.48 -10.64
C ARG A 192 8.27 1.20 -9.29
N ILE A 193 7.68 0.54 -8.30
CA ILE A 193 7.56 1.06 -6.94
C ILE A 193 8.94 1.31 -6.34
N PHE A 194 9.86 0.38 -6.47
CA PHE A 194 11.23 0.55 -5.98
C PHE A 194 11.89 1.80 -6.56
N ARG A 195 11.80 2.02 -7.88
CA ARG A 195 12.34 3.22 -8.53
C ARG A 195 11.70 4.52 -8.03
N ILE A 196 10.39 4.50 -7.75
CA ILE A 196 9.69 5.66 -7.17
C ILE A 196 10.20 5.96 -5.77
N MET A 197 10.37 4.94 -4.93
CA MET A 197 10.84 5.09 -3.54
C MET A 197 12.27 5.65 -3.44
N LYS A 198 13.10 5.50 -4.48
CA LYS A 198 14.44 6.10 -4.55
C LYS A 198 14.44 7.57 -4.99
N GLN A 199 13.30 8.12 -5.45
CA GLN A 199 13.20 9.52 -5.84
C GLN A 199 12.90 10.40 -4.62
N ARG A 200 13.53 11.59 -4.56
CA ARG A 200 13.25 12.59 -3.51
C ARG A 200 12.10 13.53 -3.93
N ARG A 201 10.95 12.93 -4.28
CA ARG A 201 9.73 13.68 -4.61
C ARG A 201 8.67 13.39 -3.59
N SER A 202 7.83 14.37 -3.27
CA SER A 202 6.74 14.24 -2.31
C SER A 202 5.46 14.84 -2.87
N GLY A 203 4.30 14.32 -2.44
CA GLY A 203 2.97 14.75 -2.89
C GLY A 203 2.56 14.27 -4.27
N VAL A 204 3.33 13.36 -4.88
CA VAL A 204 3.11 12.91 -6.27
C VAL A 204 2.19 11.70 -6.30
N HIS A 205 1.25 11.72 -7.23
CA HIS A 205 0.44 10.56 -7.61
C HIS A 205 1.03 9.93 -8.88
N TYR A 206 1.59 8.75 -8.74
CA TYR A 206 2.15 7.98 -9.86
C TYR A 206 1.12 7.00 -10.40
N HIS A 207 1.02 6.92 -11.71
CA HIS A 207 0.27 5.89 -12.42
C HIS A 207 1.21 4.93 -13.12
N TYR A 208 0.78 3.69 -13.28
CA TYR A 208 1.49 2.76 -14.15
C TYR A 208 1.17 3.13 -15.59
N ALA A 209 2.13 3.74 -16.28
CA ALA A 209 2.05 3.90 -17.72
C ALA A 209 2.52 2.58 -18.36
N ALA A 210 1.60 1.78 -18.89
CA ALA A 210 1.99 0.72 -19.80
C ALA A 210 2.77 1.36 -20.94
N ALA A 211 3.95 0.81 -21.28
CA ALA A 211 4.62 1.22 -22.49
C ALA A 211 3.61 1.05 -23.64
N ARG A 212 3.21 2.15 -24.28
CA ARG A 212 2.34 2.07 -25.45
C ARG A 212 3.09 1.18 -26.46
N ALA A 213 2.60 -0.04 -26.68
CA ALA A 213 3.03 -0.82 -27.80
C ALA A 213 2.85 0.07 -29.03
N LYS A 214 3.96 0.49 -29.66
CA LYS A 214 3.90 1.17 -30.95
C LYS A 214 3.16 0.20 -31.86
N LYS A 215 1.91 0.50 -32.20
CA LYS A 215 1.25 -0.18 -33.32
C LYS A 215 2.13 0.10 -34.52
N LYS A 216 2.82 -0.96 -35.00
CA LYS A 216 3.37 -1.00 -36.33
C LYS A 216 2.24 -1.19 -37.34
#